data_d721a268cf5e5b4d53f43efbc60774d1
#
_entry.id   d721a268cf5e5b4d53f43efbc60774d1
#
_cell.length_a   1.000
_cell.length_b   1.000
_cell.length_c   1.000
_cell.angle_alpha   90.00
_cell.angle_beta   90.00
_cell.angle_gamma   90.00
#
_symmetry.space_group_name_H-M   'P 1'
#
loop_
_entity.id
_entity.type
_entity.pdbx_description
1 polymer ?
#
loop_
_entity_poly.entity_id
_entity_poly.type
_entity_poly.pdbx_seq_one_letter_code
_entity_poly.pdbx_strand_id
1 'polypeptide(L)'
;RSPMGRKLGALAKWRRFHQFQYFGLVSDELIGGCALADISLLTAGFVYLFHPASGRMIEREFKRPLGHTTRFSQQPNDGLCELRSGANLLRLDNRGSDKHLLVELDDGTRIEASFSEQQFQPMCICTPTAVNGWVYAQKVAGVRCRGSVSSALGDFDLTALNAFAHHDWSAGYMRPETFWNWACLSGEVKGMRVGLNLSCGVNETSFSENCYWLDGELLQVGGVHFQFNRDEPLQPWRIVSGDGQ
;
A
#
# COMPACT_ATOMS: atom_id res chain seq x y z
N ARG A 1 13.13 18.25 -4.62
CA ARG A 1 11.80 17.93 -5.16
C ARG A 1 11.02 19.22 -5.40
N SER A 2 10.38 19.38 -6.54
CA SER A 2 9.61 20.58 -6.93
C SER A 2 8.47 20.19 -7.85
N PRO A 3 7.33 20.90 -7.81
CA PRO A 3 6.30 20.75 -8.84
C PRO A 3 6.85 21.15 -10.22
N MET A 4 6.30 20.58 -11.28
CA MET A 4 6.72 20.87 -12.64
C MET A 4 6.46 22.34 -13.00
N GLY A 5 7.45 23.01 -13.61
CA GLY A 5 7.32 24.36 -14.15
C GLY A 5 7.07 25.47 -13.13
N ARG A 6 7.22 25.23 -11.82
CA ARG A 6 6.97 26.25 -10.79
C ARG A 6 8.02 26.24 -9.69
N LYS A 7 8.61 27.39 -9.42
CA LYS A 7 9.42 27.61 -8.21
C LYS A 7 8.47 27.93 -7.06
N LEU A 8 8.35 27.03 -6.10
CA LEU A 8 7.60 27.24 -4.85
C LEU A 8 8.58 27.52 -3.69
N GLY A 9 8.17 28.38 -2.76
CA GLY A 9 8.86 28.53 -1.48
C GLY A 9 8.76 27.25 -0.62
N ALA A 10 9.60 27.13 0.39
CA ALA A 10 9.69 25.92 1.23
C ALA A 10 8.35 25.52 1.88
N LEU A 11 7.61 26.47 2.43
CA LEU A 11 6.31 26.25 3.07
C LEU A 11 5.27 25.73 2.06
N ALA A 12 5.23 26.30 0.85
CA ALA A 12 4.30 25.89 -0.18
C ALA A 12 4.65 24.49 -0.74
N LYS A 13 5.94 24.16 -0.82
CA LYS A 13 6.39 22.80 -1.17
C LYS A 13 5.95 21.80 -0.12
N TRP A 14 6.22 22.09 1.15
CA TRP A 14 5.80 21.24 2.26
C TRP A 14 4.28 21.01 2.25
N ARG A 15 3.46 22.05 2.15
CA ARG A 15 1.99 21.93 2.16
C ARG A 15 1.39 21.14 1.00
N ARG A 16 2.10 20.97 -0.10
CA ARG A 16 1.59 20.32 -1.33
C ARG A 16 2.23 18.98 -1.62
N PHE A 17 3.29 18.63 -0.92
CA PHE A 17 3.97 17.35 -1.08
C PHE A 17 3.35 16.33 -0.13
N HIS A 18 2.77 15.28 -0.70
CA HIS A 18 2.12 14.19 0.04
C HIS A 18 2.89 12.90 -0.17
N GLN A 19 2.84 12.04 0.83
CA GLN A 19 3.48 10.71 0.80
C GLN A 19 2.53 9.67 1.36
N PHE A 20 2.64 8.46 0.85
CA PHE A 20 1.88 7.30 1.28
C PHE A 20 2.76 6.07 1.24
N GLN A 21 2.64 5.22 2.24
CA GLN A 21 3.22 3.89 2.24
C GLN A 21 2.26 2.89 2.85
N TYR A 22 2.14 1.74 2.21
CA TYR A 22 1.29 0.65 2.64
C TYR A 22 1.99 -0.70 2.48
N PHE A 23 1.87 -1.56 3.50
CA PHE A 23 2.20 -2.97 3.44
C PHE A 23 0.95 -3.78 3.69
N GLY A 24 0.66 -4.71 2.77
CA GLY A 24 -0.44 -5.66 2.89
C GLY A 24 0.07 -7.07 3.11
N LEU A 25 -0.73 -7.86 3.80
CA LEU A 25 -0.53 -9.26 4.12
C LEU A 25 -1.73 -10.06 3.64
N VAL A 26 -1.51 -11.18 2.98
CA VAL A 26 -2.58 -12.01 2.41
C VAL A 26 -2.29 -13.48 2.61
N SER A 27 -3.24 -14.20 3.17
CA SER A 27 -3.32 -15.66 3.18
C SER A 27 -4.79 -16.09 3.15
N ASP A 28 -5.06 -17.38 3.07
CA ASP A 28 -6.42 -17.91 3.11
C ASP A 28 -7.12 -17.69 4.47
N GLU A 29 -6.34 -17.57 5.55
CA GLU A 29 -6.87 -17.42 6.90
C GLU A 29 -6.82 -15.99 7.42
N LEU A 30 -5.90 -15.15 6.89
CA LEU A 30 -5.71 -13.80 7.38
C LEU A 30 -5.39 -12.84 6.22
N ILE A 31 -6.14 -11.75 6.15
CA ILE A 31 -5.84 -10.60 5.31
C ILE A 31 -5.60 -9.41 6.23
N GLY A 32 -4.56 -8.65 5.98
CA GLY A 32 -4.25 -7.48 6.80
C GLY A 32 -3.46 -6.44 6.04
N GLY A 33 -3.37 -5.26 6.62
CA GLY A 33 -2.58 -4.19 6.06
C GLY A 33 -2.35 -3.06 7.03
N CYS A 34 -1.26 -2.32 6.79
CA CYS A 34 -0.91 -1.13 7.54
C CYS A 34 -0.48 -0.04 6.57
N ALA A 35 -1.03 1.14 6.71
CA ALA A 35 -0.67 2.30 5.93
C ALA A 35 -0.33 3.51 6.79
N LEU A 36 0.57 4.33 6.26
CA LEU A 36 0.85 5.67 6.75
C LEU A 36 0.75 6.67 5.59
N ALA A 37 0.11 7.80 5.83
CA ALA A 37 -0.04 8.89 4.87
C ALA A 37 0.39 10.23 5.51
N ASP A 38 1.28 10.96 4.85
CA ASP A 38 1.61 12.34 5.20
C ASP A 38 0.96 13.28 4.18
N ILE A 39 -0.02 14.03 4.63
CA ILE A 39 -0.69 15.08 3.85
C ILE A 39 -0.36 16.47 4.40
N SER A 40 0.83 16.62 4.93
CA SER A 40 1.44 17.86 5.44
C SER A 40 0.85 18.33 6.78
N LEU A 41 -0.38 18.83 6.80
CA LEU A 41 -1.05 19.31 8.03
C LEU A 41 -1.59 18.16 8.89
N LEU A 42 -1.70 17.00 8.33
CA LEU A 42 -2.20 15.80 9.00
C LEU A 42 -1.36 14.60 8.57
N THR A 43 -0.98 13.78 9.52
CA THR A 43 -0.56 12.41 9.27
C THR A 43 -1.68 11.47 9.65
N ALA A 44 -2.00 10.57 8.77
CA ALA A 44 -2.95 9.49 9.01
C ALA A 44 -2.22 8.15 8.99
N GLY A 45 -2.73 7.21 9.78
CA GLY A 45 -2.32 5.81 9.72
C GLY A 45 -3.53 4.95 9.93
N PHE A 46 -3.53 3.77 9.33
CA PHE A 46 -4.51 2.74 9.64
C PHE A 46 -3.87 1.37 9.64
N VAL A 47 -4.48 0.47 10.37
CA VAL A 47 -4.18 -0.95 10.34
C VAL A 47 -5.48 -1.72 10.39
N TYR A 48 -5.55 -2.81 9.64
CA TYR A 48 -6.68 -3.73 9.70
C TYR A 48 -6.21 -5.17 9.63
N LEU A 49 -7.01 -6.06 10.22
CA LEU A 49 -6.91 -7.51 10.13
C LEU A 49 -8.29 -8.07 9.85
N PHE A 50 -8.41 -8.93 8.88
CA PHE A 50 -9.64 -9.62 8.50
C PHE A 50 -9.42 -11.12 8.48
N HIS A 51 -10.29 -11.88 9.17
CA HIS A 51 -10.28 -13.32 9.20
C HIS A 51 -11.42 -13.86 8.32
N PRO A 52 -11.14 -14.34 7.09
CA PRO A 52 -12.15 -14.68 6.10
C PRO A 52 -13.16 -15.73 6.58
N ALA A 53 -12.69 -16.77 7.25
CA ALA A 53 -13.55 -17.89 7.71
C ALA A 53 -14.63 -17.44 8.70
N SER A 54 -14.39 -16.42 9.53
CA SER A 54 -15.38 -15.90 10.50
C SER A 54 -16.05 -14.61 10.07
N GLY A 55 -15.57 -13.95 9.01
CA GLY A 55 -16.00 -12.62 8.61
C GLY A 55 -15.67 -11.51 9.61
N ARG A 56 -14.86 -11.80 10.65
CA ARG A 56 -14.48 -10.82 11.67
C ARG A 56 -13.36 -9.91 11.19
N MET A 57 -13.45 -8.64 11.55
CA MET A 57 -12.47 -7.61 11.21
C MET A 57 -12.06 -6.82 12.45
N ILE A 58 -10.79 -6.46 12.53
CA ILE A 58 -10.25 -5.45 13.44
C ILE A 58 -9.75 -4.32 12.56
N GLU A 59 -10.11 -3.09 12.90
CA GLU A 59 -9.64 -1.89 12.22
C GLU A 59 -9.33 -0.79 13.23
N ARG A 60 -8.23 -0.09 13.03
CA ARG A 60 -7.80 1.05 13.84
C ARG A 60 -7.28 2.17 12.94
N GLU A 61 -7.79 3.36 13.15
CA GLU A 61 -7.33 4.58 12.48
C GLU A 61 -6.64 5.54 13.45
N PHE A 62 -5.61 6.22 12.96
CA PHE A 62 -4.84 7.22 13.66
C PHE A 62 -4.76 8.49 12.86
N LYS A 63 -5.01 9.65 13.50
CA LYS A 63 -4.91 10.97 12.88
C LYS A 63 -4.05 11.85 13.77
N ARG A 64 -2.97 12.42 13.23
CA ARG A 64 -2.02 13.24 13.95
C ARG A 64 -1.82 14.60 13.27
N PRO A 65 -2.31 15.69 13.85
CA PRO A 65 -2.07 17.03 13.33
C PRO A 65 -0.57 17.34 13.31
N LEU A 66 -0.10 18.01 12.24
CA LEU A 66 1.26 18.52 12.07
C LEU A 66 2.38 17.47 12.13
N GLY A 67 2.07 16.19 12.08
CA GLY A 67 3.07 15.12 12.02
C GLY A 67 4.00 14.97 13.22
N HIS A 68 3.63 15.46 14.39
CA HIS A 68 4.51 15.57 15.57
C HIS A 68 5.07 14.25 16.13
N THR A 69 4.58 13.12 15.71
CA THR A 69 5.06 11.80 16.15
C THR A 69 5.25 10.86 14.98
N THR A 70 5.53 11.41 13.80
CA THR A 70 5.64 10.66 12.58
C THR A 70 6.95 10.89 11.86
N ARG A 71 7.43 9.85 11.20
CA ARG A 71 8.57 9.90 10.28
C ARG A 71 8.12 9.35 8.94
N PHE A 72 8.64 9.90 7.87
CA PHE A 72 8.42 9.36 6.53
C PHE A 72 9.74 9.17 5.78
N SER A 73 9.88 8.00 5.19
CA SER A 73 10.95 7.75 4.23
C SER A 73 10.80 8.67 3.03
N GLN A 74 11.92 9.17 2.53
CA GLN A 74 11.95 10.02 1.35
C GLN A 74 12.10 9.23 0.04
N GLN A 75 12.18 7.92 0.13
CA GLN A 75 12.36 7.01 -0.99
C GLN A 75 11.78 5.62 -0.65
N PRO A 76 11.36 4.85 -1.65
CA PRO A 76 10.64 3.60 -1.45
C PRO A 76 11.50 2.46 -0.90
N ASN A 77 12.81 2.50 -1.16
CA ASN A 77 13.70 1.37 -0.89
C ASN A 77 14.56 1.55 0.36
N ASP A 78 14.53 2.73 0.99
CA ASP A 78 15.33 2.95 2.18
C ASP A 78 14.68 3.98 3.10
N GLY A 79 14.69 3.65 4.39
CA GLY A 79 14.22 4.53 5.45
C GLY A 79 12.96 4.05 6.14
N LEU A 80 12.57 4.80 7.14
CA LEU A 80 11.55 4.47 8.10
C LEU A 80 10.31 5.36 7.95
N CYS A 81 9.13 4.73 7.84
CA CYS A 81 7.86 5.37 8.09
C CYS A 81 7.33 4.90 9.45
N GLU A 82 7.08 5.83 10.35
CA GLU A 82 6.65 5.52 11.72
C GLU A 82 5.60 6.51 12.20
N LEU A 83 4.56 6.00 12.85
CA LEU A 83 3.57 6.78 13.58
C LEU A 83 3.44 6.23 15.00
N ARG A 84 3.53 7.14 15.99
CA ARG A 84 3.28 6.83 17.40
C ARG A 84 2.06 7.60 17.91
N SER A 85 1.21 6.90 18.66
CA SER A 85 -0.01 7.48 19.25
C SER A 85 -0.31 6.84 20.60
N GLY A 86 0.13 7.48 21.69
CA GLY A 86 0.10 6.86 23.01
C GLY A 86 0.94 5.61 23.05
N ALA A 87 0.35 4.48 23.43
CA ALA A 87 0.99 3.16 23.41
C ALA A 87 1.03 2.51 22.02
N ASN A 88 0.36 3.12 21.02
CA ASN A 88 0.25 2.53 19.68
C ASN A 88 1.46 2.91 18.83
N LEU A 89 1.99 1.92 18.10
CA LEU A 89 3.09 2.06 17.15
C LEU A 89 2.72 1.41 15.82
N LEU A 90 2.86 2.17 14.73
CA LEU A 90 2.85 1.67 13.36
C LEU A 90 4.21 1.99 12.74
N ARG A 91 4.93 0.98 12.24
CA ARG A 91 6.27 1.13 11.67
C ARG A 91 6.42 0.29 10.42
N LEU A 92 6.80 0.95 9.33
CA LEU A 92 7.16 0.36 8.05
C LEU A 92 8.62 0.74 7.76
N ASP A 93 9.50 -0.23 7.77
CA ASP A 93 10.95 -0.04 7.64
C ASP A 93 11.47 -0.68 6.35
N ASN A 94 12.05 0.14 5.48
CA ASN A 94 12.60 -0.25 4.19
C ASN A 94 14.13 -0.32 4.29
N ARG A 95 14.71 -1.48 3.96
CA ARG A 95 16.17 -1.73 3.96
C ARG A 95 16.60 -2.36 2.65
N GLY A 96 16.70 -1.53 1.62
CA GLY A 96 16.89 -2.02 0.26
C GLY A 96 15.66 -2.80 -0.22
N SER A 97 15.87 -4.05 -0.61
CA SER A 97 14.80 -4.97 -0.99
C SER A 97 14.00 -5.50 0.20
N ASP A 98 14.55 -5.47 1.41
CA ASP A 98 13.91 -6.02 2.59
C ASP A 98 12.94 -5.01 3.21
N LYS A 99 11.75 -5.48 3.53
CA LYS A 99 10.66 -4.71 4.11
C LYS A 99 10.26 -5.33 5.45
N HIS A 100 10.06 -4.48 6.45
CA HIS A 100 9.66 -4.90 7.78
C HIS A 100 8.46 -4.09 8.25
N LEU A 101 7.45 -4.78 8.73
CA LEU A 101 6.26 -4.22 9.37
C LEU A 101 6.28 -4.56 10.85
N LEU A 102 6.12 -3.54 11.70
CA LEU A 102 5.84 -3.71 13.11
C LEU A 102 4.64 -2.85 13.48
N VAL A 103 3.61 -3.50 13.99
CA VAL A 103 2.46 -2.84 14.61
C VAL A 103 2.35 -3.33 16.06
N GLU A 104 2.15 -2.40 16.98
CA GLU A 104 1.85 -2.66 18.38
C GLU A 104 0.71 -1.75 18.79
N LEU A 105 -0.41 -2.32 19.23
CA LEU A 105 -1.60 -1.58 19.64
C LEU A 105 -1.87 -1.75 21.13
N ASP A 106 -2.58 -0.79 21.70
CA ASP A 106 -2.97 -0.76 23.10
C ASP A 106 -4.00 -1.83 23.49
N ASP A 107 -4.64 -2.48 22.51
CA ASP A 107 -5.54 -3.60 22.70
C ASP A 107 -4.84 -4.98 22.68
N GLY A 108 -3.50 -4.99 22.62
CA GLY A 108 -2.69 -6.22 22.56
C GLY A 108 -2.45 -6.74 21.13
N THR A 109 -3.02 -6.11 20.11
CA THR A 109 -2.74 -6.50 18.72
C THR A 109 -1.27 -6.22 18.40
N ARG A 110 -0.56 -7.24 17.88
CA ARG A 110 0.82 -7.15 17.41
C ARG A 110 0.95 -7.80 16.04
N ILE A 111 1.58 -7.10 15.13
CA ILE A 111 1.99 -7.60 13.82
C ILE A 111 3.49 -7.43 13.70
N GLU A 112 4.20 -8.51 13.41
CA GLU A 112 5.61 -8.48 13.05
C GLU A 112 5.77 -9.28 11.77
N ALA A 113 6.06 -8.60 10.66
CA ALA A 113 6.12 -9.22 9.35
C ALA A 113 7.34 -8.72 8.58
N SER A 114 7.91 -9.60 7.76
CA SER A 114 9.01 -9.25 6.87
C SER A 114 8.91 -9.99 5.55
N PHE A 115 9.35 -9.32 4.47
CA PHE A 115 9.43 -9.88 3.14
C PHE A 115 10.55 -9.23 2.34
N SER A 116 11.02 -9.89 1.28
CA SER A 116 12.12 -9.39 0.44
C SER A 116 11.69 -9.31 -1.02
N GLU A 117 11.83 -8.12 -1.61
CA GLU A 117 11.54 -7.84 -3.01
C GLU A 117 12.74 -8.14 -3.94
N GLN A 118 13.82 -8.74 -3.44
CA GLN A 118 15.08 -8.92 -4.17
C GLN A 118 14.90 -9.64 -5.52
N GLN A 119 13.92 -10.54 -5.61
CA GLN A 119 13.63 -11.33 -6.81
C GLN A 119 12.49 -10.74 -7.64
N PHE A 120 12.04 -9.53 -7.33
CA PHE A 120 10.90 -8.90 -7.98
C PHE A 120 11.32 -7.64 -8.74
N GLN A 121 10.81 -7.48 -9.93
CA GLN A 121 10.89 -6.23 -10.66
C GLN A 121 9.84 -5.27 -10.09
N PRO A 122 10.21 -4.11 -9.53
CA PRO A 122 9.24 -3.19 -9.01
C PRO A 122 8.48 -2.50 -10.15
N MET A 123 7.17 -2.37 -10.02
CA MET A 123 6.40 -1.41 -10.82
C MET A 123 6.78 -0.01 -10.36
N CYS A 124 7.33 0.79 -11.26
CA CYS A 124 7.72 2.17 -11.00
C CYS A 124 7.10 3.09 -12.05
N ILE A 125 6.35 4.08 -11.59
CA ILE A 125 5.72 5.04 -12.47
C ILE A 125 5.87 6.47 -11.93
N CYS A 126 6.07 7.43 -12.82
CA CYS A 126 6.01 8.85 -12.49
C CYS A 126 5.14 9.56 -13.50
N THR A 127 3.97 10.02 -13.08
CA THR A 127 2.98 10.63 -13.95
C THR A 127 2.68 12.07 -13.56
N PRO A 128 2.34 12.94 -14.52
CA PRO A 128 1.81 14.26 -14.22
C PRO A 128 0.43 14.13 -13.53
N THR A 129 0.17 15.01 -12.57
CA THR A 129 -1.11 15.11 -11.90
C THR A 129 -1.53 16.57 -11.76
N ALA A 130 -2.81 16.88 -12.01
CA ALA A 130 -3.31 18.25 -12.10
C ALA A 130 -2.47 19.11 -13.05
N VAL A 131 -2.44 20.45 -12.86
CA VAL A 131 -1.78 21.38 -13.79
C VAL A 131 -0.25 21.34 -13.69
N ASN A 132 0.31 21.21 -12.49
CA ASN A 132 1.75 21.29 -12.24
C ASN A 132 2.25 20.24 -11.23
N GLY A 133 1.44 19.24 -10.94
CA GLY A 133 1.79 18.17 -10.02
C GLY A 133 2.46 16.99 -10.74
N TRP A 134 2.95 16.09 -9.95
CA TRP A 134 3.41 14.77 -10.36
C TRP A 134 3.28 13.83 -9.18
N VAL A 135 3.12 12.56 -9.45
CA VAL A 135 3.18 11.50 -8.47
C VAL A 135 4.13 10.42 -8.96
N TYR A 136 5.00 9.98 -8.07
CA TYR A 136 5.78 8.77 -8.24
C TYR A 136 5.16 7.67 -7.38
N ALA A 137 5.01 6.49 -7.94
CA ALA A 137 4.60 5.29 -7.22
C ALA A 137 5.55 4.14 -7.52
N GLN A 138 5.82 3.33 -6.50
CA GLN A 138 6.54 2.07 -6.61
C GLN A 138 5.74 1.00 -5.86
N LYS A 139 5.49 -0.12 -6.53
CA LYS A 139 4.71 -1.22 -5.98
C LYS A 139 5.33 -2.56 -6.31
N VAL A 140 5.11 -3.53 -5.43
CA VAL A 140 5.42 -4.94 -5.63
C VAL A 140 4.32 -5.77 -4.98
N ALA A 141 3.88 -6.86 -5.61
CA ALA A 141 2.92 -7.81 -5.05
C ALA A 141 3.34 -9.26 -5.35
N GLY A 142 2.84 -10.21 -4.56
CA GLY A 142 3.14 -11.64 -4.73
C GLY A 142 4.39 -12.11 -3.99
N VAL A 143 4.89 -11.32 -3.03
CA VAL A 143 6.11 -11.64 -2.29
C VAL A 143 5.79 -12.54 -1.10
N ARG A 144 6.53 -13.63 -0.90
CA ARG A 144 6.39 -14.47 0.32
C ARG A 144 6.69 -13.64 1.56
N CYS A 145 5.83 -13.80 2.57
CA CYS A 145 5.94 -13.12 3.84
C CYS A 145 6.19 -14.10 4.98
N ARG A 146 6.89 -13.63 6.00
CA ARG A 146 7.17 -14.37 7.23
C ARG A 146 6.99 -13.48 8.45
N GLY A 147 6.76 -14.10 9.59
CA GLY A 147 6.54 -13.39 10.85
C GLY A 147 5.29 -13.89 11.58
N SER A 148 4.72 -13.06 12.43
CA SER A 148 3.58 -13.43 13.24
C SER A 148 2.59 -12.29 13.42
N VAL A 149 1.33 -12.66 13.63
CA VAL A 149 0.25 -11.76 14.03
C VAL A 149 -0.42 -12.32 15.27
N SER A 150 -0.55 -11.51 16.31
CA SER A 150 -1.32 -11.81 17.51
C SER A 150 -2.41 -10.75 17.69
N SER A 151 -3.64 -11.17 17.91
CA SER A 151 -4.78 -10.25 18.00
C SER A 151 -6.02 -10.94 18.62
N ALA A 152 -7.10 -10.20 18.79
CA ALA A 152 -8.38 -10.78 19.19
C ALA A 152 -9.00 -11.74 18.13
N LEU A 153 -8.43 -11.82 16.92
CA LEU A 153 -8.81 -12.82 15.91
C LEU A 153 -8.10 -14.15 16.11
N GLY A 154 -6.97 -14.18 16.82
CA GLY A 154 -6.12 -15.34 17.07
C GLY A 154 -4.64 -15.02 16.88
N ASP A 155 -3.83 -16.06 17.00
CA ASP A 155 -2.39 -16.05 16.74
C ASP A 155 -2.10 -16.75 15.42
N PHE A 156 -1.34 -16.10 14.55
CA PHE A 156 -1.06 -16.56 13.20
C PHE A 156 0.44 -16.55 12.93
N ASP A 157 0.99 -17.67 12.47
CA ASP A 157 2.33 -17.75 11.91
C ASP A 157 2.26 -17.55 10.39
N LEU A 158 2.74 -16.42 9.90
CA LEU A 158 2.66 -16.04 8.49
C LEU A 158 3.44 -17.00 7.58
N THR A 159 4.49 -17.64 8.10
CA THR A 159 5.26 -18.65 7.35
C THR A 159 4.45 -19.95 7.21
N ALA A 160 3.85 -20.42 8.28
CA ALA A 160 3.00 -21.62 8.28
C ALA A 160 1.77 -21.44 7.39
N LEU A 161 1.20 -20.23 7.36
CA LEU A 161 0.08 -19.87 6.50
C LEU A 161 0.46 -19.66 5.02
N ASN A 162 1.74 -19.81 4.67
CA ASN A 162 2.23 -19.47 3.34
C ASN A 162 1.83 -18.05 2.89
N ALA A 163 1.80 -17.10 3.83
CA ALA A 163 1.34 -15.74 3.58
C ALA A 163 2.20 -15.02 2.51
N PHE A 164 1.53 -14.12 1.82
CA PHE A 164 2.14 -13.20 0.85
C PHE A 164 2.03 -11.77 1.35
N ALA A 165 2.88 -10.92 0.82
CA ALA A 165 2.86 -9.49 1.06
C ALA A 165 2.84 -8.70 -0.25
N HIS A 166 2.44 -7.45 -0.12
CA HIS A 166 2.59 -6.43 -1.14
C HIS A 166 2.94 -5.08 -0.52
N HIS A 167 3.61 -4.27 -1.31
CA HIS A 167 4.12 -2.96 -0.94
C HIS A 167 3.62 -1.92 -1.94
N ASP A 168 3.15 -0.80 -1.42
CA ASP A 168 2.82 0.40 -2.18
C ASP A 168 3.47 1.61 -1.51
N TRP A 169 4.31 2.32 -2.25
CA TRP A 169 4.88 3.59 -1.84
C TRP A 169 4.62 4.64 -2.90
N SER A 170 4.11 5.78 -2.50
CA SER A 170 3.89 6.88 -3.43
C SER A 170 4.20 8.23 -2.77
N ALA A 171 4.68 9.17 -3.59
CA ALA A 171 4.96 10.52 -3.15
C ALA A 171 4.87 11.51 -4.32
N GLY A 172 4.41 12.71 -4.03
CA GLY A 172 4.35 13.73 -5.05
C GLY A 172 3.54 14.97 -4.68
N TYR A 173 3.33 15.79 -5.68
CA TYR A 173 2.45 16.95 -5.63
C TYR A 173 1.10 16.58 -6.22
N MET A 174 0.32 15.87 -5.43
CA MET A 174 -0.96 15.28 -5.84
C MET A 174 -2.07 16.32 -5.96
N ARG A 175 -3.18 15.93 -6.59
CA ARG A 175 -4.41 16.74 -6.60
C ARG A 175 -4.96 16.87 -5.17
N PRO A 176 -5.63 17.99 -4.84
CA PRO A 176 -6.29 18.15 -3.54
C PRO A 176 -7.36 17.08 -3.28
N GLU A 177 -8.09 16.72 -4.33
CA GLU A 177 -9.10 15.67 -4.30
C GLU A 177 -8.64 14.50 -5.16
N THR A 178 -8.56 13.33 -4.57
CA THR A 178 -8.16 12.10 -5.25
C THR A 178 -9.12 11.00 -4.81
N PHE A 179 -9.70 10.30 -5.78
CA PHE A 179 -10.43 9.07 -5.55
C PHE A 179 -9.90 8.00 -6.51
N TRP A 180 -9.98 6.76 -6.08
CA TRP A 180 -9.53 5.63 -6.90
C TRP A 180 -10.27 4.35 -6.49
N ASN A 181 -10.34 3.42 -7.43
CA ASN A 181 -10.58 2.02 -7.12
C ASN A 181 -9.24 1.30 -7.25
N TRP A 182 -8.98 0.39 -6.35
CA TRP A 182 -7.75 -0.38 -6.32
C TRP A 182 -8.02 -1.82 -5.95
N ALA A 183 -7.42 -2.74 -6.70
CA ALA A 183 -7.42 -4.16 -6.41
C ALA A 183 -5.98 -4.67 -6.40
N CYS A 184 -5.64 -5.40 -5.37
CA CYS A 184 -4.36 -6.07 -5.22
C CYS A 184 -4.60 -7.54 -4.89
N LEU A 185 -3.78 -8.41 -5.48
CA LEU A 185 -3.79 -9.82 -5.19
C LEU A 185 -2.35 -10.30 -5.01
N SER A 186 -2.16 -11.21 -4.08
CA SER A 186 -0.90 -11.91 -3.87
C SER A 186 -1.21 -13.37 -3.56
N GLY A 187 -0.54 -14.29 -4.23
CA GLY A 187 -0.80 -15.72 -4.04
C GLY A 187 0.12 -16.60 -4.88
N GLU A 188 -0.25 -17.86 -4.97
CA GLU A 188 0.44 -18.86 -5.78
C GLU A 188 -0.56 -19.69 -6.59
N VAL A 189 -0.25 -19.90 -7.86
CA VAL A 189 -1.04 -20.75 -8.76
C VAL A 189 -0.11 -21.78 -9.40
N LYS A 190 -0.36 -23.05 -9.14
CA LYS A 190 0.43 -24.17 -9.68
C LYS A 190 1.94 -24.05 -9.42
N GLY A 191 2.31 -23.57 -8.21
CA GLY A 191 3.71 -23.39 -7.81
C GLY A 191 4.36 -22.09 -8.31
N MET A 192 3.65 -21.27 -9.06
CA MET A 192 4.11 -19.96 -9.54
C MET A 192 3.55 -18.84 -8.67
N ARG A 193 4.40 -17.97 -8.17
CA ARG A 193 3.98 -16.78 -7.39
C ARG A 193 3.31 -15.79 -8.31
N VAL A 194 2.14 -15.31 -7.91
CA VAL A 194 1.34 -14.34 -8.65
C VAL A 194 1.10 -13.12 -7.79
N GLY A 195 1.39 -11.95 -8.34
CA GLY A 195 1.00 -10.66 -7.80
C GLY A 195 0.15 -9.90 -8.82
N LEU A 196 -0.78 -9.07 -8.36
CA LEU A 196 -1.60 -8.23 -9.21
C LEU A 196 -1.77 -6.85 -8.57
N ASN A 197 -1.66 -5.79 -9.36
CA ASN A 197 -2.00 -4.43 -8.99
C ASN A 197 -2.82 -3.79 -10.10
N LEU A 198 -4.07 -3.48 -9.81
CA LEU A 198 -4.98 -2.80 -10.73
C LEU A 198 -5.57 -1.58 -10.06
N SER A 199 -5.59 -0.45 -10.77
CA SER A 199 -6.24 0.76 -10.30
C SER A 199 -6.88 1.56 -11.43
N CYS A 200 -7.87 2.37 -11.08
CA CYS A 200 -8.38 3.44 -11.92
C CYS A 200 -8.64 4.70 -11.08
N GLY A 201 -8.57 5.87 -11.72
CA GLY A 201 -8.74 7.18 -11.10
C GLY A 201 -7.42 7.86 -10.68
N VAL A 202 -6.33 7.12 -10.60
CA VAL A 202 -4.97 7.63 -10.29
C VAL A 202 -4.00 7.12 -11.35
N ASN A 203 -3.01 7.94 -11.73
CA ASN A 203 -1.96 7.58 -12.70
C ASN A 203 -2.48 7.16 -14.09
N GLU A 204 -3.55 7.81 -14.56
CA GLU A 204 -4.20 7.50 -15.85
C GLU A 204 -3.88 8.54 -16.93
N THR A 205 -2.64 8.89 -17.14
CA THR A 205 -2.30 9.88 -18.16
C THR A 205 -1.95 9.24 -19.50
N SER A 206 -0.91 8.54 -19.67
CA SER A 206 -0.56 7.78 -20.88
C SER A 206 -0.04 6.40 -20.50
N PHE A 207 0.28 6.26 -19.23
CA PHE A 207 0.74 5.05 -18.60
C PHE A 207 -0.13 4.78 -17.38
N SER A 208 -0.42 3.51 -17.14
CA SER A 208 -1.12 3.06 -15.94
C SER A 208 -0.16 2.31 -15.02
N GLU A 209 -0.52 2.21 -13.74
CA GLU A 209 0.18 1.36 -12.79
C GLU A 209 -0.32 -0.09 -12.80
N ASN A 210 -1.19 -0.42 -13.76
CA ASN A 210 -1.80 -1.73 -13.87
C ASN A 210 -0.77 -2.76 -14.33
N CYS A 211 -0.59 -3.79 -13.55
CA CYS A 211 0.40 -4.83 -13.81
C CYS A 211 0.11 -6.09 -13.01
N TYR A 212 0.77 -7.16 -13.41
CA TYR A 212 0.86 -8.37 -12.61
C TYR A 212 2.30 -8.89 -12.58
N TRP A 213 2.60 -9.73 -11.61
CA TRP A 213 3.88 -10.40 -11.47
C TRP A 213 3.69 -11.90 -11.58
N LEU A 214 4.60 -12.56 -12.32
CA LEU A 214 4.76 -14.00 -12.35
C LEU A 214 6.17 -14.32 -11.90
N ASP A 215 6.32 -14.99 -10.76
CA ASP A 215 7.62 -15.29 -10.12
C ASP A 215 8.57 -14.10 -10.01
N GLY A 216 8.01 -12.89 -9.88
CA GLY A 216 8.75 -11.64 -9.74
C GLY A 216 8.99 -10.89 -11.06
N GLU A 217 8.69 -11.48 -12.21
CA GLU A 217 8.70 -10.78 -13.50
C GLU A 217 7.46 -9.89 -13.63
N LEU A 218 7.66 -8.61 -13.96
CA LEU A 218 6.62 -7.61 -14.12
C LEU A 218 6.04 -7.63 -15.54
N LEU A 219 4.74 -7.76 -15.65
CA LEU A 219 3.98 -7.68 -16.89
C LEU A 219 2.94 -6.57 -16.80
N GLN A 220 3.00 -5.63 -17.73
CA GLN A 220 2.07 -4.48 -17.74
C GLN A 220 0.72 -4.87 -18.31
N VAL A 221 -0.33 -4.25 -17.77
CA VAL A 221 -1.71 -4.32 -18.24
C VAL A 221 -2.14 -2.93 -18.67
N GLY A 222 -2.99 -2.82 -19.68
CA GLY A 222 -3.59 -1.57 -20.12
C GLY A 222 -4.51 -0.93 -19.08
N GLY A 223 -5.30 0.04 -19.49
CA GLY A 223 -6.33 0.64 -18.64
C GLY A 223 -7.36 -0.41 -18.19
N VAL A 224 -7.84 -0.29 -16.97
CA VAL A 224 -8.85 -1.20 -16.41
C VAL A 224 -10.11 -0.44 -15.99
N HIS A 225 -11.25 -1.11 -16.09
CA HIS A 225 -12.54 -0.60 -15.63
C HIS A 225 -13.07 -1.46 -14.49
N PHE A 226 -13.42 -0.81 -13.39
CA PHE A 226 -14.08 -1.41 -12.25
C PHE A 226 -15.59 -1.26 -12.40
N GLN A 227 -16.28 -2.36 -12.48
CA GLN A 227 -17.75 -2.45 -12.57
C GLN A 227 -18.27 -3.02 -11.25
N PHE A 228 -19.01 -2.24 -10.51
CA PHE A 228 -19.59 -2.64 -9.22
C PHE A 228 -20.83 -1.80 -8.90
N ASN A 229 -21.70 -2.32 -8.06
CA ASN A 229 -22.84 -1.57 -7.53
C ASN A 229 -22.37 -0.70 -6.35
N ARG A 230 -22.47 0.63 -6.50
CA ARG A 230 -22.05 1.58 -5.45
C ARG A 230 -22.94 1.53 -4.21
N ASP A 231 -24.20 1.18 -4.37
CA ASP A 231 -25.17 1.09 -3.27
C ASP A 231 -25.03 -0.25 -2.51
N GLU A 232 -24.43 -1.25 -3.14
CA GLU A 232 -24.21 -2.59 -2.59
C GLU A 232 -22.76 -3.06 -2.82
N PRO A 233 -21.77 -2.47 -2.14
CA PRO A 233 -20.34 -2.72 -2.41
C PRO A 233 -19.86 -4.14 -2.07
N LEU A 234 -20.66 -4.93 -1.39
CA LEU A 234 -20.37 -6.34 -1.09
C LEU A 234 -20.83 -7.29 -2.21
N GLN A 235 -21.54 -6.81 -3.23
CA GLN A 235 -21.84 -7.58 -4.41
C GLN A 235 -20.57 -7.81 -5.25
N PRO A 236 -20.54 -8.83 -6.13
CA PRO A 236 -19.38 -9.12 -6.95
C PRO A 236 -18.92 -7.93 -7.78
N TRP A 237 -17.63 -7.66 -7.74
CA TRP A 237 -16.97 -6.68 -8.59
C TRP A 237 -16.45 -7.37 -9.84
N ARG A 238 -16.55 -6.70 -10.98
CA ARG A 238 -15.93 -7.11 -12.21
C ARG A 238 -14.88 -6.09 -12.63
N ILE A 239 -13.66 -6.57 -12.87
CA ILE A 239 -12.57 -5.73 -13.35
C ILE A 239 -12.22 -6.23 -14.75
N VAL A 240 -12.18 -5.32 -15.73
CA VAL A 240 -11.96 -5.64 -17.14
C VAL A 240 -10.85 -4.75 -17.66
N SER A 241 -9.85 -5.35 -18.32
CA SER A 241 -8.83 -4.58 -19.07
C SER A 241 -9.43 -4.03 -20.38
N GLY A 242 -8.94 -2.86 -20.80
CA GLY A 242 -9.41 -2.20 -22.03
C GLY A 242 -9.06 -2.95 -23.32
N ASP A 243 -8.12 -3.88 -23.27
CA ASP A 243 -7.68 -4.75 -24.35
C ASP A 243 -8.39 -6.12 -24.34
N GLY A 244 -9.34 -6.31 -23.43
CA GLY A 244 -10.20 -7.50 -23.38
C GLY A 244 -9.53 -8.75 -22.79
N GLN A 245 -8.40 -8.58 -22.08
CA GLN A 245 -7.69 -9.67 -21.38
C GLN A 245 -8.22 -9.87 -19.97
#